data_8219b96a73dab357265af1ee166e31ba
#
_entry.id   8219b96a73dab357265af1ee166e31ba
#
_cell.length_a   1.000
_cell.length_b   1.000
_cell.length_c   1.000
_cell.angle_alpha   90.00
_cell.angle_beta   90.00
_cell.angle_gamma   90.00
#
_symmetry.space_group_name_H-M   'P 1'
#
loop_
_entity.id
_entity.type
_entity.pdbx_description
1 polymer ?
#
loop_
_entity_poly.entity_id
_entity_poly.type
_entity_poly.pdbx_seq_one_letter_code
_entity_poly.pdbx_strand_id
1 'polypeptide(L)'
;EAYLYEEALTDGMRVIKDKDGVRNTQNSCPSFMLTLDGRPDEQHGMVIGGTLAWSGNYRIAIDNDNAHTTRIFAGINEDQSQYILEPKEVFTTPVFAFTFSDEGKGGVSRNFHRWARLDRLNHGGEQRSILLNSWEGVSMNVNQEVMDQMMADFAAMGGEMFVMDDGWFGDKYPRNNGTSSLGDWVVCKEKLPEGIKGLTASAREKGLKFGIWIEPEMTNSKSELFEKHPEWVIQQPHREMHKGRGGTPVSYTHLRAHETSL
;
A
#
# COMPACT_ATOMS: atom_id res chain seq x y z
N GLU A 1 -1.52 -8.74 13.35
CA GLU A 1 -0.87 -8.06 14.48
C GLU A 1 0.48 -7.53 14.05
N ALA A 2 0.78 -6.28 14.39
CA ALA A 2 2.09 -5.70 14.17
C ALA A 2 2.99 -6.05 15.35
N TYR A 3 4.11 -6.68 15.07
CA TYR A 3 5.12 -6.98 16.09
C TYR A 3 6.20 -5.89 16.08
N LEU A 4 6.52 -5.38 17.26
CA LEU A 4 7.68 -4.53 17.47
C LEU A 4 8.86 -5.42 17.86
N TYR A 5 9.91 -5.41 17.05
CA TYR A 5 11.18 -6.06 17.39
C TYR A 5 12.13 -5.05 17.98
N GLU A 6 12.60 -5.32 19.19
CA GLU A 6 13.59 -4.50 19.86
C GLU A 6 14.75 -5.41 20.29
N GLU A 7 15.96 -5.08 19.87
CA GLU A 7 17.17 -5.80 20.22
C GLU A 7 18.32 -4.85 20.53
N ALA A 8 19.25 -5.29 21.39
CA ALA A 8 20.48 -4.54 21.61
C ALA A 8 21.39 -4.63 20.38
N LEU A 9 21.89 -3.49 19.93
CA LEU A 9 22.87 -3.43 18.87
C LEU A 9 24.24 -3.84 19.43
N THR A 10 24.71 -5.02 19.04
CA THR A 10 26.05 -5.50 19.33
C THR A 10 26.96 -5.30 18.11
N ASP A 11 28.27 -5.59 18.24
CA ASP A 11 29.17 -5.56 17.09
C ASP A 11 28.68 -6.41 15.93
N GLY A 12 28.90 -5.91 14.73
CA GLY A 12 28.46 -6.51 13.48
C GLY A 12 27.21 -5.86 12.90
N MET A 13 26.67 -6.48 11.87
CA MET A 13 25.62 -5.89 11.05
C MET A 13 24.25 -6.47 11.40
N ARG A 14 23.25 -5.58 11.51
CA ARG A 14 21.82 -5.91 11.54
C ARG A 14 21.20 -5.48 10.22
N VAL A 15 20.40 -6.36 9.62
CA VAL A 15 19.80 -6.11 8.30
C VAL A 15 18.28 -6.28 8.39
N ILE A 16 17.58 -5.24 7.96
CA ILE A 16 16.15 -5.24 7.70
C ILE A 16 15.99 -5.22 6.19
N LYS A 17 15.34 -6.22 5.60
CA LYS A 17 15.16 -6.28 4.15
C LYS A 17 13.84 -6.91 3.76
N ASP A 18 13.32 -6.48 2.63
CA ASP A 18 12.16 -7.04 1.96
C ASP A 18 12.51 -7.36 0.49
N LYS A 19 12.00 -8.48 -0.01
CA LYS A 19 12.15 -8.93 -1.39
C LYS A 19 10.85 -9.52 -1.96
N ASP A 20 9.71 -9.16 -1.38
CA ASP A 20 8.41 -9.72 -1.72
C ASP A 20 7.77 -9.08 -2.96
N GLY A 21 8.48 -8.19 -3.64
CA GLY A 21 8.08 -7.63 -4.92
C GLY A 21 7.96 -6.11 -4.96
N VAL A 22 6.99 -5.63 -5.73
CA VAL A 22 6.87 -4.20 -6.07
C VAL A 22 6.27 -3.34 -4.96
N ARG A 23 5.77 -3.94 -3.89
CA ARG A 23 5.21 -3.24 -2.73
C ARG A 23 5.69 -3.87 -1.43
N ASN A 24 5.87 -3.04 -0.42
CA ASN A 24 6.16 -3.52 0.92
C ASN A 24 4.93 -4.21 1.50
N THR A 25 5.16 -5.27 2.25
CA THR A 25 4.10 -6.00 2.95
C THR A 25 4.03 -5.56 4.41
N GLN A 26 2.98 -6.01 5.12
CA GLN A 26 2.87 -5.82 6.57
C GLN A 26 3.92 -6.62 7.37
N ASN A 27 4.67 -7.49 6.72
CA ASN A 27 5.69 -8.33 7.37
C ASN A 27 6.99 -7.57 7.61
N SER A 28 7.24 -6.52 6.83
CA SER A 28 8.47 -5.74 6.92
C SER A 28 8.21 -4.28 6.53
N CYS A 29 8.74 -3.35 7.32
CA CYS A 29 8.62 -1.92 7.10
C CYS A 29 10.02 -1.31 6.87
N PRO A 30 10.19 -0.43 5.86
CA PRO A 30 11.47 0.23 5.59
C PRO A 30 11.78 1.34 6.60
N SER A 31 11.57 1.07 7.90
CA SER A 31 11.73 2.04 8.96
C SER A 31 12.36 1.40 10.19
N PHE A 32 13.10 2.20 10.95
CA PHE A 32 13.66 1.79 12.23
C PHE A 32 13.72 2.96 13.22
N MET A 33 13.88 2.63 14.49
CA MET A 33 14.31 3.54 15.54
C MET A 33 15.58 2.98 16.19
N LEU A 34 16.58 3.83 16.34
CA LEU A 34 17.83 3.53 17.03
C LEU A 34 17.89 4.36 18.30
N THR A 35 17.89 3.70 19.46
CA THR A 35 17.97 4.35 20.76
C THR A 35 19.44 4.50 21.17
N LEU A 36 19.82 5.70 21.63
CA LEU A 36 21.23 6.05 21.87
C LEU A 36 21.63 5.97 23.34
N ASP A 37 20.68 6.03 24.26
CA ASP A 37 20.92 6.09 25.70
C ASP A 37 19.98 5.15 26.46
N GLY A 38 20.50 4.09 27.01
CA GLY A 38 19.76 3.18 27.86
C GLY A 38 18.50 2.60 27.21
N ARG A 39 17.34 2.83 27.79
CA ARG A 39 16.03 2.37 27.29
C ARG A 39 15.06 3.54 27.17
N PRO A 40 15.11 4.30 26.10
CA PRO A 40 14.15 5.35 25.84
C PRO A 40 12.72 4.82 25.89
N ASP A 41 11.84 5.58 26.54
CA ASP A 41 10.41 5.34 26.53
C ASP A 41 9.71 6.16 25.43
N GLU A 42 8.41 6.29 25.53
CA GLU A 42 7.61 7.06 24.58
C GLU A 42 7.87 8.58 24.65
N GLN A 43 8.29 9.08 25.80
CA GLN A 43 8.41 10.52 26.07
C GLN A 43 9.83 10.99 26.41
N HIS A 44 10.75 10.07 26.72
CA HIS A 44 12.10 10.41 27.19
C HIS A 44 13.18 9.60 26.50
N GLY A 45 14.37 10.19 26.39
CA GLY A 45 15.58 9.60 25.87
C GLY A 45 15.86 9.92 24.41
N MET A 46 17.11 9.73 24.01
CA MET A 46 17.59 10.08 22.67
C MET A 46 17.32 8.95 21.67
N VAL A 47 16.65 9.29 20.58
CA VAL A 47 16.26 8.34 19.53
C VAL A 47 16.52 8.94 18.14
N ILE A 48 17.14 8.15 17.27
CA ILE A 48 17.20 8.42 15.84
C ILE A 48 16.15 7.53 15.16
N GLY A 49 15.31 8.11 14.33
CA GLY A 49 14.41 7.38 13.42
C GLY A 49 14.84 7.51 11.99
N GLY A 50 14.71 6.45 11.22
CA GLY A 50 15.00 6.44 9.78
C GLY A 50 13.94 5.69 8.99
N THR A 51 13.65 6.17 7.77
CA THR A 51 12.75 5.51 6.83
C THR A 51 13.20 5.72 5.40
N LEU A 52 13.10 4.65 4.58
CA LEU A 52 13.31 4.73 3.14
C LEU A 52 11.97 4.95 2.45
N ALA A 53 11.81 6.06 1.73
CA ALA A 53 10.59 6.37 0.97
C ALA A 53 10.55 5.58 -0.34
N TRP A 54 10.35 4.26 -0.22
CA TRP A 54 10.36 3.31 -1.32
C TRP A 54 9.31 2.22 -1.08
N SER A 55 8.51 1.89 -2.08
CA SER A 55 7.44 0.91 -1.98
C SER A 55 7.82 -0.49 -2.46
N GLY A 56 9.00 -0.66 -3.06
CA GLY A 56 9.51 -1.93 -3.57
C GLY A 56 10.49 -2.62 -2.62
N ASN A 57 11.22 -3.58 -3.16
CA ASN A 57 12.24 -4.31 -2.42
C ASN A 57 13.31 -3.36 -1.86
N TYR A 58 13.61 -3.48 -0.59
CA TYR A 58 14.56 -2.61 0.10
C TYR A 58 15.52 -3.39 1.01
N ARG A 59 16.61 -2.72 1.36
CA ARG A 59 17.56 -3.15 2.38
C ARG A 59 17.99 -1.97 3.22
N ILE A 60 17.91 -2.12 4.55
CA ILE A 60 18.51 -1.24 5.54
C ILE A 60 19.48 -2.06 6.35
N ALA A 61 20.73 -1.65 6.39
CA ALA A 61 21.76 -2.31 7.18
C ALA A 61 22.32 -1.32 8.20
N ILE A 62 22.37 -1.74 9.45
CA ILE A 62 22.95 -1.00 10.58
C ILE A 62 24.18 -1.79 11.00
N ASP A 63 25.35 -1.23 10.74
CA ASP A 63 26.66 -1.82 11.02
C ASP A 63 27.28 -1.12 12.22
N ASN A 64 27.63 -1.90 13.24
CA ASN A 64 28.32 -1.41 14.42
C ASN A 64 29.68 -2.09 14.50
N ASP A 65 30.75 -1.32 14.39
CA ASP A 65 32.10 -1.84 14.43
C ASP A 65 32.67 -1.86 15.87
N ASN A 66 33.79 -2.54 16.05
CA ASN A 66 34.46 -2.66 17.34
C ASN A 66 35.03 -1.34 17.88
N ALA A 67 35.04 -0.29 17.09
CA ALA A 67 35.38 1.07 17.52
C ALA A 67 34.14 1.85 17.96
N HIS A 68 32.99 1.19 18.09
CA HIS A 68 31.67 1.77 18.44
C HIS A 68 31.16 2.82 17.43
N THR A 69 31.59 2.68 16.17
CA THR A 69 31.07 3.51 15.10
C THR A 69 29.86 2.82 14.45
N THR A 70 28.73 3.47 14.48
CA THR A 70 27.51 2.96 13.83
C THR A 70 27.33 3.58 12.46
N ARG A 71 27.15 2.76 11.44
CA ARG A 71 26.86 3.17 10.05
C ARG A 71 25.50 2.64 9.64
N ILE A 72 24.77 3.45 8.90
CA ILE A 72 23.45 3.06 8.38
C ILE A 72 23.50 3.14 6.85
N PHE A 73 23.16 2.04 6.21
CA PHE A 73 23.04 1.92 4.76
C PHE A 73 21.59 1.63 4.43
N ALA A 74 20.97 2.45 3.59
CA ALA A 74 19.58 2.24 3.18
C ALA A 74 19.45 2.41 1.67
N GLY A 75 18.73 1.51 1.02
CA GLY A 75 18.56 1.55 -0.42
C GLY A 75 17.66 0.46 -0.97
N ILE A 76 17.60 0.39 -2.28
CA ILE A 76 16.96 -0.69 -3.02
C ILE A 76 17.70 -1.99 -2.73
N ASN A 77 16.96 -3.08 -2.53
CA ASN A 77 17.55 -4.39 -2.32
C ASN A 77 18.22 -4.88 -3.61
N GLU A 78 19.43 -5.34 -3.48
CA GLU A 78 20.25 -5.88 -4.57
C GLU A 78 19.92 -7.32 -4.95
N ASP A 79 19.10 -8.01 -4.15
CA ASP A 79 18.78 -9.42 -4.39
C ASP A 79 18.08 -9.58 -5.76
N GLN A 80 18.69 -10.33 -6.67
CA GLN A 80 18.17 -10.64 -8.01
C GLN A 80 17.88 -9.42 -8.89
N SER A 81 18.49 -8.28 -8.58
CA SER A 81 18.38 -7.05 -9.38
C SER A 81 19.76 -6.48 -9.67
N GLN A 82 19.90 -5.84 -10.82
CA GLN A 82 21.12 -5.21 -11.25
C GLN A 82 20.79 -3.94 -12.02
N TYR A 83 21.49 -2.86 -11.71
CA TYR A 83 21.46 -1.63 -12.50
C TYR A 83 22.87 -1.36 -13.03
N ILE A 84 22.98 -1.23 -14.34
CA ILE A 84 24.24 -0.87 -15.01
C ILE A 84 24.20 0.63 -15.23
N LEU A 85 25.08 1.37 -14.55
CA LEU A 85 25.20 2.82 -14.71
C LEU A 85 26.23 3.11 -15.80
N GLU A 86 25.77 3.61 -16.94
CA GLU A 86 26.62 3.96 -18.06
C GLU A 86 27.38 5.26 -17.80
N PRO A 87 28.53 5.52 -18.48
CA PRO A 87 29.27 6.77 -18.31
C PRO A 87 28.41 7.99 -18.59
N LYS A 88 28.39 8.94 -17.64
CA LYS A 88 27.58 10.18 -17.64
C LYS A 88 26.08 9.99 -17.33
N GLU A 89 25.64 8.78 -17.10
CA GLU A 89 24.29 8.51 -16.60
C GLU A 89 24.14 8.89 -15.12
N VAL A 90 22.94 9.29 -14.72
CA VAL A 90 22.61 9.62 -13.33
C VAL A 90 21.54 8.67 -12.83
N PHE A 91 21.82 7.99 -11.74
CA PHE A 91 20.83 7.18 -11.02
C PHE A 91 20.36 7.94 -9.78
N THR A 92 19.06 8.20 -9.70
CA THR A 92 18.46 8.84 -8.51
C THR A 92 18.00 7.77 -7.54
N THR A 93 18.58 7.73 -6.36
CA THR A 93 18.20 6.81 -5.29
C THR A 93 16.86 7.21 -4.68
N PRO A 94 16.12 6.27 -4.06
CA PRO A 94 15.00 6.63 -3.20
C PRO A 94 15.44 7.57 -2.07
N VAL A 95 14.51 8.40 -1.62
CA VAL A 95 14.74 9.30 -0.50
C VAL A 95 14.87 8.50 0.79
N PHE A 96 15.98 8.65 1.49
CA PHE A 96 16.13 8.21 2.87
C PHE A 96 15.91 9.40 3.80
N ALA A 97 14.83 9.36 4.58
CA ALA A 97 14.52 10.38 5.57
C ALA A 97 14.93 9.90 6.97
N PHE A 98 15.56 10.78 7.75
CA PHE A 98 15.88 10.48 9.14
C PHE A 98 15.59 11.70 10.04
N THR A 99 15.39 11.42 11.32
CA THR A 99 15.13 12.43 12.33
C THR A 99 15.76 12.02 13.66
N PHE A 100 15.99 13.01 14.51
CA PHE A 100 16.45 12.84 15.89
C PHE A 100 15.42 13.44 16.85
N SER A 101 15.30 12.86 18.01
CA SER A 101 14.51 13.41 19.12
C SER A 101 15.14 13.04 20.45
N ASP A 102 15.10 13.95 21.41
CA ASP A 102 15.39 13.76 22.84
C ASP A 102 14.12 13.57 23.68
N GLU A 103 12.95 13.65 23.01
CA GLU A 103 11.63 13.39 23.57
C GLU A 103 11.14 11.95 23.34
N GLY A 104 12.04 10.98 23.35
CA GLY A 104 11.73 9.57 23.20
C GLY A 104 11.23 9.12 21.82
N LYS A 105 10.66 7.92 21.78
CA LYS A 105 10.14 7.30 20.55
C LYS A 105 8.96 8.09 19.97
N GLY A 106 8.11 8.67 20.82
CA GLY A 106 7.00 9.52 20.42
C GLY A 106 7.44 10.80 19.72
N GLY A 107 8.56 11.41 20.14
CA GLY A 107 9.15 12.55 19.47
C GLY A 107 9.52 12.25 18.01
N VAL A 108 10.17 11.11 17.77
CA VAL A 108 10.47 10.61 16.43
C VAL A 108 9.20 10.38 15.62
N SER A 109 8.19 9.73 16.19
CA SER A 109 6.91 9.51 15.53
C SER A 109 6.24 10.82 15.12
N ARG A 110 6.17 11.80 16.02
CA ARG A 110 5.62 13.13 15.73
C ARG A 110 6.38 13.85 14.62
N ASN A 111 7.71 13.72 14.55
CA ASN A 111 8.53 14.29 13.48
C ASN A 111 8.16 13.69 12.11
N PHE A 112 8.07 12.36 12.01
CA PHE A 112 7.66 11.70 10.79
C PHE A 112 6.21 12.01 10.40
N HIS A 113 5.29 12.13 11.36
CA HIS A 113 3.90 12.55 11.10
C HIS A 113 3.84 13.98 10.52
N ARG A 114 4.64 14.92 11.06
CA ARG A 114 4.73 16.28 10.50
C ARG A 114 5.31 16.27 9.08
N TRP A 115 6.41 15.56 8.88
CA TRP A 115 7.02 15.42 7.55
C TRP A 115 6.04 14.81 6.54
N ALA A 116 5.36 13.72 6.90
CA ALA A 116 4.37 13.10 6.03
C ALA A 116 3.27 14.08 5.63
N ARG A 117 2.70 14.82 6.59
CA ARG A 117 1.62 15.78 6.33
C ARG A 117 2.06 16.96 5.47
N LEU A 118 3.26 17.48 5.70
CA LEU A 118 3.73 18.71 5.04
C LEU A 118 4.35 18.45 3.65
N ASP A 119 5.01 17.30 3.49
CA ASP A 119 5.87 17.07 2.33
C ASP A 119 5.48 15.86 1.46
N ARG A 120 4.67 14.91 2.01
CA ARG A 120 4.43 13.64 1.29
C ARG A 120 2.97 13.40 0.95
N LEU A 121 2.05 13.84 1.76
CA LEU A 121 0.62 13.63 1.54
C LEU A 121 0.02 14.80 0.79
N ASN A 122 -0.66 14.49 -0.32
CA ASN A 122 -1.51 15.48 -0.98
C ASN A 122 -2.61 15.91 0.01
N HIS A 123 -2.83 17.23 0.12
CA HIS A 123 -3.77 17.80 1.10
C HIS A 123 -3.53 17.33 2.55
N GLY A 124 -2.25 17.10 2.94
CA GLY A 124 -1.89 16.55 4.25
C GLY A 124 -2.29 17.40 5.46
N GLY A 125 -2.53 18.71 5.27
CA GLY A 125 -3.04 19.63 6.28
C GLY A 125 -4.56 19.62 6.46
N GLU A 126 -5.32 18.98 5.57
CA GLU A 126 -6.76 18.94 5.62
C GLU A 126 -7.26 17.82 6.55
N GLN A 127 -8.40 18.08 7.19
CA GLN A 127 -9.08 17.05 8.00
C GLN A 127 -9.58 15.93 7.09
N ARG A 128 -9.32 14.68 7.48
CA ARG A 128 -9.83 13.51 6.78
C ARG A 128 -11.30 13.30 7.10
N SER A 129 -12.06 12.90 6.06
CA SER A 129 -13.48 12.60 6.20
C SER A 129 -13.70 11.37 7.10
N ILE A 130 -14.77 11.39 7.88
CA ILE A 130 -15.29 10.20 8.55
C ILE A 130 -15.79 9.26 7.47
N LEU A 131 -15.12 8.09 7.34
CA LEU A 131 -15.28 7.17 6.22
C LEU A 131 -15.88 5.84 6.69
N LEU A 132 -16.84 5.33 5.92
CA LEU A 132 -17.31 3.95 5.97
C LEU A 132 -16.93 3.22 4.67
N ASN A 133 -16.26 2.07 4.80
CA ASN A 133 -16.02 1.13 3.71
C ASN A 133 -17.03 -0.01 3.80
N SER A 134 -17.59 -0.46 2.68
CA SER A 134 -18.64 -1.49 2.65
C SER A 134 -18.14 -2.91 2.95
N TRP A 135 -16.82 -3.17 2.90
CA TRP A 135 -16.26 -4.53 2.93
C TRP A 135 -16.68 -5.35 4.16
N GLU A 136 -16.46 -4.81 5.35
CA GLU A 136 -16.76 -5.55 6.59
C GLU A 136 -18.27 -5.77 6.80
N GLY A 137 -19.11 -4.94 6.17
CA GLY A 137 -20.56 -5.06 6.27
C GLY A 137 -21.14 -6.10 5.31
N VAL A 138 -20.68 -6.13 4.06
CA VAL A 138 -21.36 -6.91 3.00
C VAL A 138 -20.41 -7.74 2.13
N SER A 139 -19.09 -7.60 2.29
CA SER A 139 -18.10 -8.27 1.45
C SER A 139 -18.40 -8.02 -0.04
N MET A 140 -18.44 -9.07 -0.87
CA MET A 140 -18.75 -8.96 -2.31
C MET A 140 -20.26 -8.94 -2.64
N ASN A 141 -21.15 -8.92 -1.62
CA ASN A 141 -22.60 -8.82 -1.82
C ASN A 141 -23.07 -7.38 -2.14
N VAL A 142 -22.31 -6.73 -2.98
CA VAL A 142 -22.59 -5.37 -3.46
C VAL A 142 -23.78 -5.41 -4.42
N ASN A 143 -24.80 -4.56 -4.17
CA ASN A 143 -25.87 -4.25 -5.09
C ASN A 143 -26.44 -2.85 -4.80
N GLN A 144 -27.24 -2.33 -5.72
CA GLN A 144 -27.76 -0.94 -5.65
C GLN A 144 -28.49 -0.67 -4.34
N GLU A 145 -29.45 -1.53 -3.98
CA GLU A 145 -30.32 -1.35 -2.79
C GLU A 145 -29.50 -1.35 -1.49
N VAL A 146 -28.59 -2.32 -1.35
CA VAL A 146 -27.73 -2.43 -0.16
C VAL A 146 -26.80 -1.23 -0.03
N MET A 147 -26.21 -0.77 -1.12
CA MET A 147 -25.33 0.41 -1.10
C MET A 147 -26.11 1.68 -0.73
N ASP A 148 -27.30 1.86 -1.29
CA ASP A 148 -28.16 3.00 -0.99
C ASP A 148 -28.60 3.02 0.48
N GLN A 149 -28.94 1.86 1.04
CA GLN A 149 -29.32 1.76 2.45
C GLN A 149 -28.13 2.05 3.37
N MET A 150 -26.95 1.45 3.08
CA MET A 150 -25.75 1.71 3.88
C MET A 150 -25.35 3.19 3.85
N MET A 151 -25.46 3.85 2.70
CA MET A 151 -25.19 5.28 2.58
C MET A 151 -26.21 6.12 3.39
N ALA A 152 -27.49 5.75 3.37
CA ALA A 152 -28.53 6.44 4.13
C ALA A 152 -28.29 6.34 5.64
N ASP A 153 -28.02 5.15 6.15
CA ASP A 153 -27.77 4.90 7.57
C ASP A 153 -26.49 5.61 8.02
N PHE A 154 -25.44 5.55 7.22
CA PHE A 154 -24.17 6.19 7.52
C PHE A 154 -24.27 7.73 7.54
N ALA A 155 -25.01 8.32 6.59
CA ALA A 155 -25.28 9.76 6.58
C ALA A 155 -26.07 10.20 7.83
N ALA A 156 -27.07 9.40 8.23
CA ALA A 156 -27.86 9.68 9.44
C ALA A 156 -27.02 9.65 10.73
N MET A 157 -25.92 8.89 10.75
CA MET A 157 -24.95 8.86 11.85
C MET A 157 -23.90 9.99 11.81
N GLY A 158 -23.95 10.88 10.81
CA GLY A 158 -22.99 11.96 10.63
C GLY A 158 -21.72 11.55 9.84
N GLY A 159 -21.79 10.49 9.05
CA GLY A 159 -20.73 10.09 8.14
C GLY A 159 -20.49 11.10 7.02
N GLU A 160 -19.32 11.09 6.43
CA GLU A 160 -18.90 12.09 5.42
C GLU A 160 -18.47 11.48 4.08
N MET A 161 -17.96 10.24 4.08
CA MET A 161 -17.45 9.56 2.89
C MET A 161 -17.78 8.08 2.91
N PHE A 162 -18.50 7.61 1.90
CA PHE A 162 -18.78 6.20 1.69
C PHE A 162 -17.86 5.62 0.61
N VAL A 163 -17.22 4.48 0.89
CA VAL A 163 -16.37 3.76 -0.06
C VAL A 163 -16.98 2.41 -0.36
N MET A 164 -17.38 2.19 -1.61
CA MET A 164 -17.76 0.88 -2.12
C MET A 164 -16.52 0.05 -2.39
N ASP A 165 -16.39 -1.09 -1.71
CA ASP A 165 -15.26 -2.01 -1.82
C ASP A 165 -15.45 -3.03 -2.96
N ASP A 166 -14.72 -4.16 -2.92
CA ASP A 166 -14.72 -5.24 -3.91
C ASP A 166 -16.13 -5.80 -4.16
N GLY A 167 -16.37 -6.29 -5.38
CA GLY A 167 -17.63 -6.95 -5.73
C GLY A 167 -18.53 -6.19 -6.70
N TRP A 168 -18.20 -4.97 -7.12
CA TRP A 168 -19.04 -4.12 -7.97
C TRP A 168 -18.88 -4.36 -9.48
N PHE A 169 -17.86 -5.06 -9.91
CA PHE A 169 -17.39 -5.15 -11.29
C PHE A 169 -17.54 -6.54 -11.91
N GLY A 170 -17.22 -6.63 -13.19
CA GLY A 170 -17.25 -7.86 -14.00
C GLY A 170 -18.59 -8.10 -14.67
N ASP A 171 -18.68 -7.85 -15.99
CA ASP A 171 -19.92 -8.07 -16.75
C ASP A 171 -20.03 -9.55 -17.17
N LYS A 172 -19.05 -10.08 -17.87
CA LYS A 172 -19.02 -11.49 -18.30
C LYS A 172 -18.86 -12.46 -17.13
N TYR A 173 -18.06 -12.10 -16.16
CA TYR A 173 -17.76 -12.89 -14.97
C TYR A 173 -18.04 -12.06 -13.71
N PRO A 174 -19.27 -11.97 -13.20
CA PRO A 174 -19.57 -11.14 -12.03
C PRO A 174 -18.67 -11.45 -10.84
N ARG A 175 -18.17 -10.41 -10.18
CA ARG A 175 -17.30 -10.48 -9.00
C ARG A 175 -18.09 -10.91 -7.76
N ASN A 176 -18.46 -12.18 -7.68
CA ASN A 176 -19.19 -12.77 -6.56
C ASN A 176 -18.29 -13.49 -5.57
N ASN A 177 -17.02 -13.69 -5.92
CA ASN A 177 -16.01 -14.34 -5.08
C ASN A 177 -14.60 -13.97 -5.55
N GLY A 178 -13.56 -14.37 -4.82
CA GLY A 178 -12.17 -14.05 -5.08
C GLY A 178 -11.55 -14.67 -6.35
N THR A 179 -12.29 -15.50 -7.11
CA THR A 179 -11.72 -16.30 -8.21
C THR A 179 -11.97 -15.74 -9.60
N SER A 180 -12.70 -14.62 -9.72
CA SER A 180 -13.07 -14.05 -11.02
C SER A 180 -12.95 -12.53 -11.07
N SER A 181 -12.85 -11.98 -12.25
CA SER A 181 -13.02 -10.58 -12.66
C SER A 181 -12.00 -9.56 -12.18
N LEU A 182 -11.03 -9.88 -11.33
CA LEU A 182 -9.93 -8.94 -11.13
C LEU A 182 -9.29 -8.63 -12.48
N GLY A 183 -9.17 -7.33 -12.79
CA GLY A 183 -8.75 -6.83 -14.09
C GLY A 183 -9.90 -6.26 -14.95
N ASP A 184 -11.14 -6.71 -14.73
CA ASP A 184 -12.32 -6.27 -15.48
C ASP A 184 -13.03 -5.13 -14.76
N TRP A 185 -12.49 -3.94 -14.81
CA TRP A 185 -13.04 -2.76 -14.11
C TRP A 185 -14.28 -2.19 -14.80
N VAL A 186 -15.19 -3.07 -15.22
CA VAL A 186 -16.47 -2.75 -15.83
C VAL A 186 -17.58 -3.05 -14.84
N VAL A 187 -18.51 -2.10 -14.71
CA VAL A 187 -19.65 -2.24 -13.77
C VAL A 187 -20.47 -3.49 -14.10
N CYS A 188 -20.72 -4.32 -13.07
CA CYS A 188 -21.68 -5.41 -13.16
C CYS A 188 -23.11 -4.83 -13.15
N LYS A 189 -23.76 -4.79 -14.32
CA LYS A 189 -25.09 -4.19 -14.48
C LYS A 189 -26.19 -4.95 -13.74
N GLU A 190 -26.02 -6.23 -13.52
CA GLU A 190 -26.94 -7.02 -12.72
C GLU A 190 -26.98 -6.53 -11.27
N LYS A 191 -25.83 -6.18 -10.71
CA LYS A 191 -25.70 -5.67 -9.33
C LYS A 191 -26.03 -4.17 -9.22
N LEU A 192 -25.60 -3.41 -10.19
CA LEU A 192 -25.68 -1.95 -10.22
C LEU A 192 -26.34 -1.49 -11.54
N PRO A 193 -27.66 -1.62 -11.67
CA PRO A 193 -28.37 -1.27 -12.90
C PRO A 193 -28.22 0.20 -13.30
N GLU A 194 -28.11 1.11 -12.32
CA GLU A 194 -27.89 2.55 -12.54
C GLU A 194 -26.40 2.90 -12.67
N GLY A 195 -25.51 1.91 -12.48
CA GLY A 195 -24.07 2.06 -12.54
C GLY A 195 -23.49 2.93 -11.44
N ILE A 196 -22.21 3.28 -11.57
CA ILE A 196 -21.52 4.16 -10.61
C ILE A 196 -22.16 5.56 -10.56
N LYS A 197 -22.74 6.02 -11.67
CA LYS A 197 -23.41 7.33 -11.70
C LYS A 197 -24.62 7.38 -10.77
N GLY A 198 -25.39 6.31 -10.70
CA GLY A 198 -26.52 6.20 -9.76
C GLY A 198 -26.06 6.28 -8.32
N LEU A 199 -25.04 5.51 -7.95
CA LEU A 199 -24.48 5.53 -6.59
C LEU A 199 -23.86 6.88 -6.22
N THR A 200 -23.14 7.52 -7.13
CA THR A 200 -22.58 8.86 -6.86
C THR A 200 -23.64 9.94 -6.72
N ALA A 201 -24.75 9.83 -7.46
CA ALA A 201 -25.90 10.71 -7.30
C ALA A 201 -26.58 10.51 -5.93
N SER A 202 -26.84 9.26 -5.57
CA SER A 202 -27.40 8.88 -4.27
C SER A 202 -26.53 9.34 -3.09
N ALA A 203 -25.22 9.16 -3.17
CA ALA A 203 -24.28 9.66 -2.15
C ALA A 203 -24.38 11.19 -2.01
N ARG A 204 -24.38 11.91 -3.13
CA ARG A 204 -24.48 13.39 -3.15
C ARG A 204 -25.79 13.89 -2.54
N GLU A 205 -26.92 13.25 -2.83
CA GLU A 205 -28.22 13.58 -2.24
C GLU A 205 -28.21 13.44 -0.72
N LYS A 206 -27.42 12.50 -0.20
CA LYS A 206 -27.24 12.25 1.24
C LYS A 206 -26.09 13.08 1.86
N GLY A 207 -25.48 13.98 1.09
CA GLY A 207 -24.36 14.82 1.55
C GLY A 207 -23.03 14.07 1.72
N LEU A 208 -22.90 12.87 1.17
CA LEU A 208 -21.69 12.06 1.27
C LEU A 208 -20.77 12.26 0.06
N LYS A 209 -19.46 12.20 0.30
CA LYS A 209 -18.47 11.89 -0.74
C LYS A 209 -18.55 10.40 -1.06
N PHE A 210 -18.23 10.05 -2.33
CA PHE A 210 -18.21 8.66 -2.77
C PHE A 210 -16.82 8.25 -3.21
N GLY A 211 -16.38 7.07 -2.77
CA GLY A 211 -15.15 6.41 -3.19
C GLY A 211 -15.42 5.01 -3.73
N ILE A 212 -14.48 4.49 -4.50
CA ILE A 212 -14.54 3.16 -5.09
C ILE A 212 -13.21 2.46 -4.90
N TRP A 213 -13.26 1.17 -4.56
CA TRP A 213 -12.08 0.33 -4.46
C TRP A 213 -11.67 -0.26 -5.82
N ILE A 214 -10.38 -0.25 -6.09
CA ILE A 214 -9.76 -0.92 -7.24
C ILE A 214 -8.44 -1.57 -6.81
N GLU A 215 -8.08 -2.69 -7.43
CA GLU A 215 -6.79 -3.40 -7.25
C GLU A 215 -6.13 -3.61 -8.62
N PRO A 216 -5.56 -2.54 -9.23
CA PRO A 216 -5.13 -2.55 -10.63
C PRO A 216 -3.90 -3.43 -10.90
N GLU A 217 -3.18 -3.83 -9.87
CA GLU A 217 -2.01 -4.70 -9.99
C GLU A 217 -2.32 -6.19 -10.08
N MET A 218 -3.58 -6.58 -9.88
CA MET A 218 -3.98 -7.99 -9.82
C MET A 218 -4.99 -8.34 -10.91
N THR A 219 -4.95 -9.60 -11.37
CA THR A 219 -5.95 -10.16 -12.27
C THR A 219 -6.27 -11.59 -11.90
N ASN A 220 -7.47 -12.04 -12.29
CA ASN A 220 -7.83 -13.45 -12.25
C ASN A 220 -7.65 -14.11 -13.62
N SER A 221 -7.33 -15.40 -13.64
CA SER A 221 -7.37 -16.18 -14.88
C SER A 221 -8.79 -16.25 -15.49
N LYS A 222 -9.82 -16.08 -14.65
CA LYS A 222 -11.22 -15.96 -15.07
C LYS A 222 -11.60 -14.49 -15.13
N SER A 223 -11.07 -13.76 -16.14
CA SER A 223 -11.40 -12.38 -16.46
C SER A 223 -11.31 -12.16 -17.97
N GLU A 224 -12.02 -11.18 -18.49
CA GLU A 224 -11.93 -10.80 -19.90
C GLU A 224 -10.56 -10.22 -20.24
N LEU A 225 -9.94 -9.51 -19.27
CA LEU A 225 -8.59 -8.98 -19.42
C LEU A 225 -7.58 -10.10 -19.66
N PHE A 226 -7.62 -11.16 -18.85
CA PHE A 226 -6.73 -12.30 -19.01
C PHE A 226 -6.99 -13.07 -20.32
N GLU A 227 -8.25 -13.21 -20.72
CA GLU A 227 -8.60 -13.86 -22.01
C GLU A 227 -8.03 -13.10 -23.22
N LYS A 228 -8.05 -11.75 -23.15
CA LYS A 228 -7.58 -10.89 -24.23
C LYS A 228 -6.06 -10.71 -24.23
N HIS A 229 -5.45 -10.70 -23.06
CA HIS A 229 -4.06 -10.33 -22.86
C HIS A 229 -3.33 -11.23 -21.84
N PRO A 230 -3.28 -12.55 -22.07
CA PRO A 230 -2.57 -13.46 -21.18
C PRO A 230 -1.06 -13.16 -21.12
N GLU A 231 -0.51 -12.52 -22.15
CA GLU A 231 0.90 -12.12 -22.23
C GLU A 231 1.27 -10.96 -21.29
N TRP A 232 0.29 -10.26 -20.71
CA TRP A 232 0.55 -9.17 -19.75
C TRP A 232 0.85 -9.66 -18.36
N VAL A 233 0.69 -10.95 -18.11
CA VAL A 233 0.99 -11.56 -16.82
C VAL A 233 2.49 -11.60 -16.58
N ILE A 234 2.92 -11.14 -15.39
CA ILE A 234 4.31 -11.32 -14.99
C ILE A 234 4.54 -12.79 -14.64
N GLN A 235 5.32 -13.47 -15.47
CA GLN A 235 5.73 -14.84 -15.20
C GLN A 235 7.17 -15.08 -15.67
N GLN A 236 7.84 -16.00 -15.00
CA GLN A 236 9.14 -16.46 -15.46
C GLN A 236 8.95 -17.46 -16.60
N PRO A 237 9.76 -17.38 -17.68
CA PRO A 237 9.76 -18.39 -18.74
C PRO A 237 9.93 -19.79 -18.15
N HIS A 238 9.17 -20.75 -18.66
CA HIS A 238 9.23 -22.17 -18.26
C HIS A 238 8.85 -22.48 -16.82
N ARG A 239 8.20 -21.57 -16.10
CA ARG A 239 7.62 -21.82 -14.80
C ARG A 239 6.10 -21.69 -14.81
N GLU A 240 5.45 -22.41 -13.92
CA GLU A 240 4.01 -22.22 -13.70
C GLU A 240 3.73 -20.79 -13.27
N MET A 241 2.55 -20.30 -13.67
CA MET A 241 2.06 -18.98 -13.32
C MET A 241 2.03 -18.82 -11.79
N HIS A 242 2.63 -17.75 -11.31
CA HIS A 242 2.61 -17.43 -9.88
C HIS A 242 1.19 -17.17 -9.41
N LYS A 243 0.77 -17.87 -8.37
CA LYS A 243 -0.52 -17.67 -7.72
C LYS A 243 -0.33 -16.72 -6.54
N GLY A 244 -1.02 -15.59 -6.59
CA GLY A 244 -1.03 -14.62 -5.50
C GLY A 244 -1.91 -15.06 -4.33
N ARG A 245 -2.31 -14.11 -3.51
CA ARG A 245 -3.21 -14.31 -2.36
C ARG A 245 -4.51 -15.00 -2.80
N GLY A 246 -4.92 -16.04 -2.09
CA GLY A 246 -6.13 -16.81 -2.42
C GLY A 246 -5.98 -17.81 -3.58
N GLY A 247 -4.77 -17.99 -4.12
CA GLY A 247 -4.47 -19.04 -5.10
C GLY A 247 -4.85 -18.73 -6.54
N THR A 248 -5.32 -17.52 -6.85
CA THR A 248 -5.88 -17.17 -8.16
C THR A 248 -5.35 -15.91 -8.82
N PRO A 249 -4.96 -14.84 -8.14
CA PRO A 249 -4.55 -13.63 -8.84
C PRO A 249 -3.12 -13.70 -9.35
N VAL A 250 -2.91 -13.09 -10.49
CA VAL A 250 -1.61 -12.94 -11.14
C VAL A 250 -1.31 -11.45 -11.25
N SER A 251 -0.07 -11.05 -11.00
CA SER A 251 0.32 -9.64 -11.06
C SER A 251 0.48 -9.16 -12.50
N TYR A 252 -0.07 -7.98 -12.82
CA TYR A 252 0.06 -7.30 -14.10
C TYR A 252 1.00 -6.09 -13.97
N THR A 253 2.03 -6.02 -14.78
CA THR A 253 2.95 -4.86 -14.83
C THR A 253 2.54 -3.80 -15.84
N HIS A 254 1.81 -4.16 -16.87
CA HIS A 254 1.57 -3.24 -18.00
C HIS A 254 0.59 -2.10 -17.71
N LEU A 255 -0.29 -2.25 -16.74
CA LEU A 255 -1.16 -1.13 -16.33
C LEU A 255 -0.39 0.06 -15.74
N ARG A 256 0.80 -0.17 -15.18
CA ARG A 256 1.67 0.91 -14.69
C ARG A 256 2.47 1.62 -15.78
N ALA A 257 2.75 0.96 -16.89
CA ALA A 257 3.55 1.55 -17.99
C ALA A 257 2.78 2.61 -18.78
N HIS A 258 1.44 2.56 -18.79
CA HIS A 258 0.60 3.55 -19.47
C HIS A 258 0.22 4.76 -18.61
N GLU A 259 0.31 4.65 -17.29
CA GLU A 259 0.00 5.77 -16.36
C GLU A 259 1.17 6.75 -16.16
N THR A 260 2.39 6.36 -16.54
CA THR A 260 3.60 7.22 -16.42
C THR A 260 3.89 8.08 -17.65
N SER A 261 3.02 8.07 -18.63
CA SER A 261 3.13 8.89 -19.87
C SER A 261 2.07 10.00 -19.97
N LEU A 262 1.55 10.47 -18.83
CA LEU A 262 0.73 11.68 -18.75
C LEU A 262 1.47 12.79 -18.01
#